data_dd269a4d9b0f3d4a30721601f04ae5dd
#
_entry.id   dd269a4d9b0f3d4a30721601f04ae5dd
#
_cell.length_a   1.000
_cell.length_b   1.000
_cell.length_c   1.000
_cell.angle_alpha   90.00
_cell.angle_beta   90.00
_cell.angle_gamma   90.00
#
_symmetry.space_group_name_H-M   'P 1'
#
loop_
_entity.id
_entity.type
_entity.pdbx_description
1 polymer ?
#
loop_
_entity_poly.entity_id
_entity_poly.type
_entity_poly.pdbx_seq_one_letter_code
_entity_poly.pdbx_strand_id
1 'polypeptide(L)'
;MALENPKSAPARQALASAIRTLATERDGLAVLMDALGNGLGDAFVAAVDAIAAAPGRIIVTGMGKSGHVARKVAATLASTGTPAHYVHPAEASHGDLGMVRPDDAIVALSWSGETTELADIIAYAKRFRVPLVAFTAGADSTLGRQADVCVCLPRAQEACPNGLAPTTSTTMQLALGDALAIALLERRGFTAEHFRVFHPGGKLGAQLRLVRDVMHTGERLPVVPTGTPMGVALQVQSEKSFGCVIVVAPDGRLAGIVTDGDVRRNLSADLPARPVDEVMTHSPLTIAPDMLLAEALELIESRKKGALIVAEAGRPVGLVHVLDLLREGVA
;
A
#
# COMPACT_ATOMS: atom_id res chain seq x y z
N MET A 1 -1.80 29.76 4.21
CA MET A 1 -1.33 30.16 5.56
C MET A 1 0.10 30.66 5.42
N ALA A 2 0.35 31.98 5.49
CA ALA A 2 1.70 32.54 5.39
C ALA A 2 2.43 32.19 6.68
N LEU A 3 3.53 31.46 6.58
CA LEU A 3 4.43 31.19 7.70
C LEU A 3 4.99 32.52 8.18
N GLU A 4 4.68 32.90 9.43
CA GLU A 4 5.32 34.06 10.06
C GLU A 4 6.83 33.90 10.01
N ASN A 5 7.52 34.92 9.51
CA ASN A 5 8.97 34.95 9.39
C ASN A 5 9.60 34.79 10.80
N PRO A 6 10.53 33.84 11.01
CA PRO A 6 11.08 33.56 12.34
C PRO A 6 11.73 34.83 12.95
N LYS A 7 11.23 35.23 14.12
CA LYS A 7 11.53 36.54 14.75
C LYS A 7 12.95 36.65 15.30
N SER A 8 13.67 35.53 15.60
CA SER A 8 15.02 35.53 16.16
C SER A 8 16.12 35.12 15.19
N ALA A 9 17.33 35.60 15.35
CA ALA A 9 18.49 35.23 14.54
C ALA A 9 18.79 33.73 14.58
N PRO A 10 18.77 33.02 15.73
CA PRO A 10 18.95 31.56 15.79
C PRO A 10 17.88 30.79 15.02
N ALA A 11 16.63 31.24 15.08
CA ALA A 11 15.53 30.57 14.34
C ALA A 11 15.70 30.72 12.82
N ARG A 12 16.14 31.88 12.34
CA ARG A 12 16.46 32.09 10.92
C ARG A 12 17.63 31.22 10.45
N GLN A 13 18.65 31.09 11.30
CA GLN A 13 19.83 30.26 11.02
C GLN A 13 19.46 28.79 10.94
N ALA A 14 18.62 28.29 11.88
CA ALA A 14 18.13 26.89 11.85
C ALA A 14 17.31 26.59 10.58
N LEU A 15 16.40 27.50 10.20
CA LEU A 15 15.61 27.35 8.98
C LEU A 15 16.49 27.36 7.73
N ALA A 16 17.45 28.28 7.65
CA ALA A 16 18.40 28.32 6.53
C ALA A 16 19.25 27.05 6.45
N SER A 17 19.65 26.47 7.58
CA SER A 17 20.35 25.19 7.63
C SER A 17 19.49 24.04 7.10
N ALA A 18 18.24 23.96 7.55
CA ALA A 18 17.29 22.93 7.08
C ALA A 18 17.07 23.00 5.56
N ILE A 19 16.86 24.22 5.03
CA ILE A 19 16.67 24.42 3.58
C ILE A 19 17.91 23.99 2.79
N ARG A 20 19.12 24.35 3.25
CA ARG A 20 20.36 23.91 2.60
C ARG A 20 20.52 22.41 2.62
N THR A 21 20.24 21.76 3.75
CA THR A 21 20.30 20.28 3.87
C THR A 21 19.39 19.63 2.85
N LEU A 22 18.12 20.01 2.82
CA LEU A 22 17.14 19.44 1.87
C LEU A 22 17.51 19.73 0.40
N ALA A 23 18.06 20.92 0.11
CA ALA A 23 18.53 21.25 -1.23
C ALA A 23 19.69 20.33 -1.65
N THR A 24 20.68 20.11 -0.77
CA THR A 24 21.83 19.23 -1.07
C THR A 24 21.39 17.78 -1.29
N GLU A 25 20.47 17.26 -0.46
CA GLU A 25 19.93 15.91 -0.61
C GLU A 25 19.11 15.77 -1.91
N ARG A 26 18.29 16.77 -2.25
CA ARG A 26 17.56 16.82 -3.53
C ARG A 26 18.53 16.77 -4.73
N ASP A 27 19.60 17.55 -4.66
CA ASP A 27 20.60 17.61 -5.73
C ASP A 27 21.34 16.25 -5.87
N GLY A 28 21.60 15.55 -4.74
CA GLY A 28 22.11 14.18 -4.76
C GLY A 28 21.15 13.18 -5.42
N LEU A 29 19.84 13.31 -5.18
CA LEU A 29 18.83 12.50 -5.87
C LEU A 29 18.76 12.82 -7.37
N ALA A 30 18.94 14.08 -7.78
CA ALA A 30 19.02 14.46 -9.20
C ALA A 30 20.21 13.80 -9.89
N VAL A 31 21.40 13.81 -9.25
CA VAL A 31 22.59 13.11 -9.76
C VAL A 31 22.35 11.60 -9.86
N LEU A 32 21.63 10.99 -8.92
CA LEU A 32 21.27 9.56 -9.00
C LEU A 32 20.34 9.27 -10.18
N MET A 33 19.32 10.12 -10.39
CA MET A 33 18.38 9.99 -11.51
C MET A 33 19.12 10.09 -12.87
N ASP A 34 20.01 11.07 -13.01
CA ASP A 34 20.82 11.25 -14.23
C ASP A 34 21.71 10.02 -14.47
N ALA A 35 22.33 9.48 -13.43
CA ALA A 35 23.15 8.28 -13.54
C ALA A 35 22.32 7.05 -13.99
N LEU A 36 21.11 6.86 -13.48
CA LEU A 36 20.22 5.80 -13.93
C LEU A 36 19.87 5.91 -15.41
N GLY A 37 19.74 7.12 -15.95
CA GLY A 37 19.57 7.37 -17.38
C GLY A 37 20.84 7.18 -18.23
N ASN A 38 22.05 7.19 -17.62
CA ASN A 38 23.33 7.28 -18.31
C ASN A 38 24.35 6.21 -17.84
N GLY A 39 23.96 4.93 -17.83
CA GLY A 39 24.87 3.81 -17.60
C GLY A 39 24.65 3.03 -16.29
N LEU A 40 24.19 3.65 -15.21
CA LEU A 40 23.81 2.94 -13.98
C LEU A 40 22.56 2.08 -14.19
N GLY A 41 21.72 2.44 -15.16
CA GLY A 41 20.47 1.75 -15.46
C GLY A 41 20.65 0.27 -15.78
N ASP A 42 21.69 -0.09 -16.54
CA ASP A 42 21.97 -1.50 -16.87
C ASP A 42 22.27 -2.32 -15.62
N ALA A 43 23.10 -1.79 -14.72
CA ALA A 43 23.39 -2.45 -13.43
C ALA A 43 22.16 -2.52 -12.52
N PHE A 44 21.30 -1.50 -12.53
CA PHE A 44 20.04 -1.51 -11.78
C PHE A 44 19.08 -2.58 -12.32
N VAL A 45 18.92 -2.68 -13.65
CA VAL A 45 18.10 -3.72 -14.28
C VAL A 45 18.66 -5.11 -13.98
N ALA A 46 19.98 -5.30 -14.06
CA ALA A 46 20.62 -6.56 -13.68
C ALA A 46 20.36 -6.92 -12.21
N ALA A 47 20.34 -5.93 -11.30
CA ALA A 47 19.99 -6.16 -9.90
C ALA A 47 18.52 -6.61 -9.74
N VAL A 48 17.59 -5.94 -10.44
CA VAL A 48 16.17 -6.34 -10.46
C VAL A 48 16.04 -7.77 -11.01
N ASP A 49 16.75 -8.12 -12.08
CA ASP A 49 16.72 -9.45 -12.68
C ASP A 49 17.26 -10.54 -11.73
N ALA A 50 18.41 -10.28 -11.11
CA ALA A 50 19.03 -11.21 -10.18
C ALA A 50 18.12 -11.49 -8.97
N ILE A 51 17.48 -10.44 -8.42
CA ILE A 51 16.56 -10.56 -7.27
C ILE A 51 15.26 -11.25 -7.68
N ALA A 52 14.71 -10.92 -8.85
CA ALA A 52 13.47 -11.53 -9.33
C ALA A 52 13.64 -13.03 -9.66
N ALA A 53 14.84 -13.44 -10.05
CA ALA A 53 15.19 -14.82 -10.37
C ALA A 53 15.46 -15.68 -9.11
N ALA A 54 15.73 -15.07 -7.95
CA ALA A 54 15.96 -15.80 -6.72
C ALA A 54 14.67 -16.49 -6.22
N PRO A 55 14.65 -17.83 -6.06
CA PRO A 55 13.46 -18.55 -5.59
C PRO A 55 13.16 -18.30 -4.11
N GLY A 56 14.19 -17.95 -3.34
CA GLY A 56 14.13 -17.75 -1.90
C GLY A 56 13.79 -16.30 -1.50
N ARG A 57 14.40 -15.87 -0.40
CA ARG A 57 14.19 -14.54 0.18
C ARG A 57 15.34 -13.60 -0.20
N ILE A 58 15.09 -12.30 -0.02
CA ILE A 58 16.12 -11.29 -0.17
C ILE A 58 16.71 -10.96 1.21
N ILE A 59 17.98 -11.24 1.37
CA ILE A 59 18.74 -10.90 2.57
C ILE A 59 19.34 -9.50 2.35
N VAL A 60 18.85 -8.51 3.08
CA VAL A 60 19.39 -7.14 2.99
C VAL A 60 20.32 -6.92 4.16
N THR A 61 21.52 -6.39 3.91
CA THR A 61 22.54 -6.19 4.94
C THR A 61 23.25 -4.84 4.79
N GLY A 62 23.88 -4.38 5.85
CA GLY A 62 24.63 -3.13 5.91
C GLY A 62 24.93 -2.75 7.36
N MET A 63 25.97 -1.92 7.56
CA MET A 63 26.42 -1.49 8.88
C MET A 63 26.06 -0.02 9.17
N GLY A 64 25.81 0.32 10.43
CA GLY A 64 25.54 1.70 10.88
C GLY A 64 24.35 2.33 10.17
N LYS A 65 24.52 3.53 9.59
CA LYS A 65 23.45 4.25 8.89
C LYS A 65 22.96 3.51 7.65
N SER A 66 23.87 2.90 6.87
CA SER A 66 23.49 2.00 5.77
C SER A 66 22.72 0.77 6.26
N GLY A 67 22.99 0.28 7.46
CA GLY A 67 22.23 -0.81 8.09
C GLY A 67 20.79 -0.40 8.44
N HIS A 68 20.57 0.82 8.92
CA HIS A 68 19.21 1.34 9.15
C HIS A 68 18.45 1.50 7.83
N VAL A 69 19.11 1.98 6.77
CA VAL A 69 18.54 2.03 5.42
C VAL A 69 18.21 0.61 4.93
N ALA A 70 19.12 -0.34 5.10
CA ALA A 70 18.92 -1.74 4.73
C ALA A 70 17.72 -2.38 5.43
N ARG A 71 17.50 -2.10 6.71
CA ARG A 71 16.30 -2.54 7.45
C ARG A 71 15.02 -1.98 6.82
N LYS A 72 15.02 -0.69 6.45
CA LYS A 72 13.87 -0.07 5.77
C LYS A 72 13.63 -0.68 4.41
N VAL A 73 14.67 -0.91 3.63
CA VAL A 73 14.57 -1.54 2.30
C VAL A 73 13.99 -2.96 2.42
N ALA A 74 14.48 -3.76 3.38
CA ALA A 74 13.93 -5.10 3.64
C ALA A 74 12.45 -5.06 3.99
N ALA A 75 12.03 -4.11 4.85
CA ALA A 75 10.63 -3.93 5.21
C ALA A 75 9.77 -3.51 4.00
N THR A 76 10.28 -2.62 3.15
CA THR A 76 9.58 -2.20 1.93
C THR A 76 9.42 -3.37 0.96
N LEU A 77 10.48 -4.13 0.69
CA LEU A 77 10.44 -5.33 -0.15
C LEU A 77 9.39 -6.34 0.35
N ALA A 78 9.41 -6.64 1.65
CA ALA A 78 8.46 -7.58 2.26
C ALA A 78 7.01 -7.08 2.12
N SER A 79 6.76 -5.79 2.37
CA SER A 79 5.43 -5.19 2.27
C SER A 79 4.91 -5.05 0.84
N THR A 80 5.81 -5.08 -0.15
CA THR A 80 5.48 -5.01 -1.58
C THR A 80 5.55 -6.35 -2.31
N GLY A 81 5.51 -7.47 -1.56
CA GLY A 81 5.38 -8.82 -2.13
C GLY A 81 6.69 -9.52 -2.47
N THR A 82 7.84 -8.94 -2.08
CA THR A 82 9.15 -9.60 -2.20
C THR A 82 9.61 -10.04 -0.81
N PRO A 83 9.59 -11.33 -0.45
CA PRO A 83 10.01 -11.79 0.87
C PRO A 83 11.45 -11.36 1.16
N ALA A 84 11.66 -10.58 2.22
CA ALA A 84 12.97 -10.04 2.56
C ALA A 84 13.20 -10.00 4.07
N HIS A 85 14.48 -10.12 4.47
CA HIS A 85 14.94 -10.00 5.84
C HIS A 85 16.18 -9.12 5.91
N TYR A 86 16.33 -8.41 7.02
CA TYR A 86 17.59 -7.78 7.34
C TYR A 86 18.45 -8.73 8.19
N VAL A 87 19.72 -8.89 7.80
CA VAL A 87 20.75 -9.59 8.59
C VAL A 87 21.84 -8.57 8.94
N HIS A 88 22.12 -8.44 10.24
CA HIS A 88 23.16 -7.54 10.71
C HIS A 88 24.54 -8.17 10.44
N PRO A 89 25.48 -7.48 9.77
CA PRO A 89 26.73 -8.12 9.35
C PRO A 89 27.60 -8.61 10.52
N ALA A 90 27.61 -7.92 11.66
CA ALA A 90 28.32 -8.40 12.84
C ALA A 90 27.70 -9.67 13.43
N GLU A 91 26.37 -9.76 13.48
CA GLU A 91 25.67 -10.97 13.96
C GLU A 91 25.82 -12.14 12.97
N ALA A 92 25.96 -11.83 11.67
CA ALA A 92 26.26 -12.82 10.65
C ALA A 92 27.52 -13.63 11.01
N SER A 93 28.59 -12.96 11.46
CA SER A 93 29.84 -13.60 11.91
C SER A 93 29.69 -14.47 13.19
N HIS A 94 28.54 -14.31 13.89
CA HIS A 94 28.26 -15.02 15.14
C HIS A 94 27.11 -16.04 15.04
N GLY A 95 26.73 -16.41 13.81
CA GLY A 95 25.76 -17.51 13.58
C GLY A 95 24.60 -17.16 12.68
N ASP A 96 24.26 -15.86 12.47
CA ASP A 96 23.13 -15.46 11.65
C ASP A 96 23.34 -15.73 10.14
N LEU A 97 24.55 -16.12 9.70
CA LEU A 97 24.75 -16.71 8.38
C LEU A 97 23.89 -17.96 8.16
N GLY A 98 23.51 -18.65 9.22
CA GLY A 98 22.56 -19.78 9.16
C GLY A 98 21.15 -19.39 8.70
N MET A 99 20.82 -18.09 8.69
CA MET A 99 19.56 -17.58 8.13
C MET A 99 19.58 -17.50 6.59
N VAL A 100 20.77 -17.47 5.98
CA VAL A 100 20.96 -17.36 4.54
C VAL A 100 20.94 -18.75 3.90
N ARG A 101 20.11 -18.93 2.87
CA ARG A 101 19.98 -20.19 2.13
C ARG A 101 20.57 -20.07 0.73
N PRO A 102 20.91 -21.18 0.08
CA PRO A 102 21.44 -21.17 -1.29
C PRO A 102 20.47 -20.61 -2.35
N ASP A 103 19.16 -20.63 -2.08
CA ASP A 103 18.11 -20.10 -2.96
C ASP A 103 17.76 -18.62 -2.69
N ASP A 104 18.37 -18.01 -1.67
CA ASP A 104 18.23 -16.58 -1.38
C ASP A 104 19.10 -15.72 -2.33
N ALA A 105 18.90 -14.38 -2.30
CA ALA A 105 19.83 -13.40 -2.87
C ALA A 105 20.18 -12.36 -1.79
N ILE A 106 21.37 -11.79 -1.86
CA ILE A 106 21.88 -10.81 -0.90
C ILE A 106 21.94 -9.43 -1.55
N VAL A 107 21.44 -8.40 -0.86
CA VAL A 107 21.63 -7.00 -1.19
C VAL A 107 22.42 -6.33 -0.07
N ALA A 108 23.68 -5.96 -0.36
CA ALA A 108 24.59 -5.37 0.61
C ALA A 108 24.73 -3.85 0.38
N LEU A 109 24.47 -3.07 1.40
CA LEU A 109 24.57 -1.60 1.38
C LEU A 109 25.85 -1.17 2.13
N SER A 110 26.80 -0.57 1.42
CA SER A 110 27.98 0.05 1.99
C SER A 110 28.47 1.18 1.11
N TRP A 111 28.40 2.42 1.60
CA TRP A 111 28.81 3.58 0.77
C TRP A 111 30.27 3.49 0.31
N SER A 112 31.19 3.17 1.21
CA SER A 112 32.62 2.99 0.85
C SER A 112 32.88 1.67 0.12
N GLY A 113 32.05 0.63 0.38
CA GLY A 113 32.28 -0.74 -0.05
C GLY A 113 33.43 -1.47 0.70
N GLU A 114 34.01 -0.80 1.74
CA GLU A 114 35.14 -1.32 2.53
C GLU A 114 34.75 -1.57 4.00
N THR A 115 33.48 -1.79 4.26
CA THR A 115 32.98 -2.11 5.61
C THR A 115 33.46 -3.52 6.00
N THR A 116 34.33 -3.60 6.99
CA THR A 116 35.01 -4.84 7.39
C THR A 116 34.06 -5.92 7.87
N GLU A 117 32.98 -5.52 8.53
CA GLU A 117 31.94 -6.43 9.06
C GLU A 117 31.18 -7.17 7.96
N LEU A 118 31.23 -6.71 6.70
CA LEU A 118 30.60 -7.40 5.58
C LEU A 118 31.46 -8.56 5.04
N ALA A 119 32.71 -8.71 5.48
CA ALA A 119 33.65 -9.70 4.92
C ALA A 119 33.11 -11.13 4.96
N ASP A 120 32.54 -11.57 6.10
CA ASP A 120 32.04 -12.93 6.27
C ASP A 120 30.80 -13.22 5.43
N ILE A 121 29.89 -12.24 5.29
CA ILE A 121 28.69 -12.38 4.44
C ILE A 121 29.07 -12.42 2.96
N ILE A 122 30.08 -11.63 2.54
CA ILE A 122 30.63 -11.66 1.19
C ILE A 122 31.29 -13.03 0.91
N ALA A 123 32.14 -13.50 1.82
CA ALA A 123 32.79 -14.81 1.71
C ALA A 123 31.76 -15.96 1.65
N TYR A 124 30.73 -15.89 2.46
CA TYR A 124 29.60 -16.84 2.44
C TYR A 124 28.89 -16.85 1.09
N ALA A 125 28.52 -15.66 0.59
CA ALA A 125 27.86 -15.53 -0.71
C ALA A 125 28.68 -16.20 -1.82
N LYS A 126 30.00 -15.94 -1.89
CA LYS A 126 30.88 -16.54 -2.88
C LYS A 126 31.01 -18.05 -2.71
N ARG A 127 31.21 -18.54 -1.49
CA ARG A 127 31.36 -19.97 -1.20
C ARG A 127 30.13 -20.79 -1.61
N PHE A 128 28.94 -20.27 -1.33
CA PHE A 128 27.69 -21.00 -1.56
C PHE A 128 26.97 -20.55 -2.85
N ARG A 129 27.60 -19.64 -3.64
CA ARG A 129 27.04 -19.11 -4.89
C ARG A 129 25.68 -18.44 -4.71
N VAL A 130 25.49 -17.77 -3.58
CA VAL A 130 24.31 -16.93 -3.34
C VAL A 130 24.50 -15.63 -4.09
N PRO A 131 23.58 -15.23 -4.98
CA PRO A 131 23.69 -13.98 -5.73
C PRO A 131 23.90 -12.78 -4.81
N LEU A 132 24.92 -11.96 -5.06
CA LEU A 132 25.28 -10.79 -4.28
C LEU A 132 25.14 -9.52 -5.11
N VAL A 133 24.22 -8.65 -4.71
CA VAL A 133 24.04 -7.30 -5.27
C VAL A 133 24.64 -6.29 -4.31
N ALA A 134 25.47 -5.40 -4.80
CA ALA A 134 26.08 -4.32 -4.03
C ALA A 134 25.44 -2.98 -4.35
N PHE A 135 25.08 -2.20 -3.31
CA PHE A 135 24.77 -0.77 -3.39
C PHE A 135 25.91 0.00 -2.74
N THR A 136 26.82 0.53 -3.54
CA THR A 136 28.07 1.18 -3.08
C THR A 136 28.43 2.37 -3.96
N ALA A 137 29.24 3.30 -3.48
CA ALA A 137 29.86 4.34 -4.30
C ALA A 137 31.32 4.01 -4.68
N GLY A 138 31.78 2.79 -4.39
CA GLY A 138 33.11 2.28 -4.69
C GLY A 138 33.05 1.04 -5.56
N ALA A 139 33.09 1.19 -6.88
CA ALA A 139 33.11 0.06 -7.82
C ALA A 139 34.34 -0.84 -7.58
N ASP A 140 35.49 -0.21 -7.32
CA ASP A 140 36.75 -0.90 -7.06
C ASP A 140 36.98 -1.31 -5.61
N SER A 141 35.94 -1.14 -4.75
CA SER A 141 35.99 -1.58 -3.35
C SER A 141 35.90 -3.09 -3.24
N THR A 142 36.19 -3.63 -2.04
CA THR A 142 36.07 -5.05 -1.75
C THR A 142 34.66 -5.55 -2.06
N LEU A 143 33.60 -4.85 -1.62
CA LEU A 143 32.21 -5.22 -1.91
C LEU A 143 31.90 -5.10 -3.40
N GLY A 144 32.32 -3.98 -4.05
CA GLY A 144 32.04 -3.72 -5.47
C GLY A 144 32.62 -4.79 -6.38
N ARG A 145 33.89 -5.20 -6.17
CA ARG A 145 34.55 -6.26 -6.94
C ARG A 145 34.02 -7.66 -6.67
N GLN A 146 33.52 -7.91 -5.46
CA GLN A 146 33.04 -9.24 -5.08
C GLN A 146 31.56 -9.46 -5.40
N ALA A 147 30.78 -8.40 -5.63
CA ALA A 147 29.38 -8.51 -6.01
C ALA A 147 29.22 -9.11 -7.42
N ASP A 148 28.17 -9.89 -7.62
CA ASP A 148 27.79 -10.39 -8.94
C ASP A 148 27.14 -9.25 -9.77
N VAL A 149 26.47 -8.32 -9.07
CA VAL A 149 25.94 -7.08 -9.64
C VAL A 149 26.35 -5.91 -8.74
N CYS A 150 27.12 -4.97 -9.26
CA CYS A 150 27.52 -3.76 -8.56
C CYS A 150 26.71 -2.56 -9.09
N VAL A 151 25.73 -2.09 -8.32
CA VAL A 151 25.02 -0.83 -8.56
C VAL A 151 25.84 0.28 -7.92
N CYS A 152 26.73 0.89 -8.72
CA CYS A 152 27.68 1.89 -8.23
C CYS A 152 27.04 3.29 -8.23
N LEU A 153 26.54 3.73 -7.07
CA LEU A 153 25.94 5.04 -6.88
C LEU A 153 26.98 6.15 -7.18
N PRO A 154 26.55 7.22 -7.87
CA PRO A 154 27.42 8.38 -8.09
C PRO A 154 27.72 9.06 -6.76
N ARG A 155 28.92 9.64 -6.64
CA ARG A 155 29.27 10.44 -5.46
C ARG A 155 28.57 11.79 -5.52
N ALA A 156 27.98 12.20 -4.40
CA ALA A 156 27.34 13.49 -4.20
C ALA A 156 27.84 14.13 -2.89
N GLN A 157 27.66 15.44 -2.79
CA GLN A 157 28.05 16.19 -1.60
C GLN A 157 27.16 15.80 -0.42
N GLU A 158 27.76 15.53 0.75
CA GLU A 158 27.02 15.39 1.99
C GLU A 158 26.47 16.73 2.45
N ALA A 159 25.25 16.74 3.02
CA ALA A 159 24.67 17.98 3.58
C ALA A 159 25.32 18.37 4.92
N CYS A 160 26.07 17.47 5.53
CA CYS A 160 26.88 17.76 6.71
C CYS A 160 27.95 18.80 6.39
N PRO A 161 28.02 19.95 7.11
CA PRO A 161 29.02 21.00 6.85
C PRO A 161 30.48 20.52 6.91
N ASN A 162 30.74 19.47 7.70
CA ASN A 162 32.06 18.86 7.83
C ASN A 162 32.29 17.69 6.87
N GLY A 163 31.31 17.31 6.05
CA GLY A 163 31.38 16.17 5.14
C GLY A 163 31.51 14.79 5.81
N LEU A 164 31.28 14.71 7.15
CA LEU A 164 31.54 13.50 7.93
C LEU A 164 30.28 12.67 8.19
N ALA A 165 29.15 13.34 8.44
CA ALA A 165 27.91 12.64 8.71
C ALA A 165 27.23 12.22 7.41
N PRO A 166 26.98 10.92 7.17
CA PRO A 166 26.21 10.45 6.04
C PRO A 166 24.78 11.02 6.09
N THR A 167 24.39 11.73 5.07
CA THR A 167 23.08 12.38 4.87
C THR A 167 22.62 12.10 3.43
N THR A 168 23.14 12.81 2.45
CA THR A 168 22.85 12.64 1.02
C THR A 168 23.11 11.20 0.56
N SER A 169 24.24 10.62 0.94
CA SER A 169 24.57 9.23 0.61
C SER A 169 23.52 8.22 1.11
N THR A 170 23.03 8.39 2.33
CA THR A 170 22.00 7.52 2.89
C THR A 170 20.63 7.77 2.30
N THR A 171 20.29 9.00 1.94
CA THR A 171 19.07 9.36 1.20
C THR A 171 19.07 8.74 -0.21
N MET A 172 20.21 8.77 -0.91
CA MET A 172 20.36 8.11 -2.22
C MET A 172 20.23 6.59 -2.12
N GLN A 173 20.86 5.94 -1.11
CA GLN A 173 20.71 4.49 -0.89
C GLN A 173 19.26 4.12 -0.58
N LEU A 174 18.55 4.94 0.20
CA LEU A 174 17.14 4.73 0.54
C LEU A 174 16.26 4.82 -0.70
N ALA A 175 16.41 5.89 -1.48
CA ALA A 175 15.65 6.11 -2.70
C ALA A 175 15.88 5.00 -3.74
N LEU A 176 17.15 4.55 -3.91
CA LEU A 176 17.47 3.44 -4.81
C LEU A 176 16.86 2.12 -4.33
N GLY A 177 16.84 1.88 -3.01
CA GLY A 177 16.17 0.71 -2.41
C GLY A 177 14.65 0.72 -2.62
N ASP A 178 14.02 1.88 -2.54
CA ASP A 178 12.61 2.03 -2.86
C ASP A 178 12.34 1.82 -4.36
N ALA A 179 13.18 2.38 -5.23
CA ALA A 179 13.09 2.15 -6.67
C ALA A 179 13.20 0.65 -7.01
N LEU A 180 14.11 -0.08 -6.35
CA LEU A 180 14.24 -1.54 -6.49
C LEU A 180 12.96 -2.26 -6.06
N ALA A 181 12.39 -1.91 -4.91
CA ALA A 181 11.18 -2.54 -4.40
C ALA A 181 9.98 -2.29 -5.31
N ILE A 182 9.83 -1.08 -5.84
CA ILE A 182 8.76 -0.71 -6.77
C ILE A 182 8.93 -1.40 -8.12
N ALA A 183 10.15 -1.46 -8.68
CA ALA A 183 10.40 -2.17 -9.93
C ALA A 183 10.05 -3.67 -9.82
N LEU A 184 10.35 -4.31 -8.68
CA LEU A 184 9.96 -5.70 -8.41
C LEU A 184 8.46 -5.87 -8.22
N LEU A 185 7.79 -4.92 -7.54
CA LEU A 185 6.34 -4.89 -7.38
C LEU A 185 5.63 -4.84 -8.73
N GLU A 186 6.04 -3.91 -9.62
CA GLU A 186 5.47 -3.76 -10.96
C GLU A 186 5.70 -5.00 -11.82
N ARG A 187 6.92 -5.55 -11.79
CA ARG A 187 7.27 -6.78 -12.52
C ARG A 187 6.42 -7.99 -12.09
N ARG A 188 6.03 -8.07 -10.82
CA ARG A 188 5.18 -9.15 -10.28
C ARG A 188 3.69 -8.92 -10.49
N GLY A 189 3.28 -7.77 -11.02
CA GLY A 189 1.87 -7.38 -11.12
C GLY A 189 1.19 -7.31 -9.75
N PHE A 190 1.90 -6.84 -8.73
CA PHE A 190 1.39 -6.76 -7.36
C PHE A 190 0.30 -5.69 -7.27
N THR A 191 -0.91 -6.12 -6.90
CA THR A 191 -2.12 -5.28 -6.88
C THR A 191 -2.43 -4.76 -5.47
N ALA A 192 -3.38 -3.82 -5.37
CA ALA A 192 -3.92 -3.36 -4.10
C ALA A 192 -4.53 -4.52 -3.27
N GLU A 193 -5.08 -5.55 -3.93
CA GLU A 193 -5.61 -6.74 -3.27
C GLU A 193 -4.49 -7.55 -2.60
N HIS A 194 -3.36 -7.73 -3.27
CA HIS A 194 -2.18 -8.36 -2.68
C HIS A 194 -1.63 -7.54 -1.50
N PHE A 195 -1.63 -6.21 -1.63
CA PHE A 195 -1.18 -5.31 -0.55
C PHE A 195 -2.05 -5.46 0.72
N ARG A 196 -3.35 -5.62 0.56
CA ARG A 196 -4.30 -5.86 1.65
C ARG A 196 -3.96 -7.12 2.46
N VAL A 197 -3.54 -8.20 1.80
CA VAL A 197 -3.17 -9.46 2.48
C VAL A 197 -2.02 -9.25 3.45
N PHE A 198 -1.06 -8.39 3.11
CA PHE A 198 0.11 -8.11 3.97
C PHE A 198 -0.14 -7.00 4.99
N HIS A 199 -1.22 -6.22 4.83
CA HIS A 199 -1.56 -5.11 5.72
C HIS A 199 -2.99 -5.24 6.27
N PRO A 200 -3.31 -6.33 7.03
CA PRO A 200 -4.68 -6.58 7.49
C PRO A 200 -5.17 -5.59 8.55
N GLY A 201 -4.26 -4.83 9.17
CA GLY A 201 -4.56 -3.87 10.24
C GLY A 201 -4.32 -2.42 9.84
N GLY A 202 -4.91 -1.49 10.63
CA GLY A 202 -4.74 -0.05 10.48
C GLY A 202 -5.62 0.59 9.39
N LYS A 203 -5.58 1.94 9.32
CA LYS A 203 -6.41 2.72 8.36
C LYS A 203 -6.22 2.30 6.90
N LEU A 204 -4.99 1.99 6.50
CA LEU A 204 -4.69 1.60 5.12
C LEU A 204 -5.30 0.24 4.77
N GLY A 205 -5.28 -0.73 5.68
CA GLY A 205 -5.94 -2.02 5.49
C GLY A 205 -7.45 -1.89 5.41
N ALA A 206 -8.06 -1.04 6.26
CA ALA A 206 -9.49 -0.77 6.23
C ALA A 206 -9.94 -0.13 4.90
N GLN A 207 -9.17 0.82 4.37
CA GLN A 207 -9.45 1.48 3.08
C GLN A 207 -9.38 0.53 1.87
N LEU A 208 -8.61 -0.56 1.97
CA LEU A 208 -8.45 -1.57 0.91
C LEU A 208 -9.43 -2.73 1.01
N ARG A 209 -10.34 -2.75 2.01
CA ARG A 209 -11.40 -3.77 2.11
C ARG A 209 -12.45 -3.56 1.02
N LEU A 210 -13.04 -4.67 0.58
CA LEU A 210 -14.05 -4.66 -0.45
C LEU A 210 -15.46 -4.71 0.18
N VAL A 211 -16.44 -4.22 -0.54
CA VAL A 211 -17.86 -4.26 -0.16
C VAL A 211 -18.31 -5.67 0.20
N ARG A 212 -17.90 -6.70 -0.57
CA ARG A 212 -18.22 -8.10 -0.31
C ARG A 212 -17.77 -8.62 1.05
N ASP A 213 -16.75 -8.01 1.66
CA ASP A 213 -16.19 -8.44 2.95
C ASP A 213 -17.08 -8.02 4.14
N VAL A 214 -18.01 -7.05 3.94
CA VAL A 214 -18.82 -6.46 5.00
C VAL A 214 -20.31 -6.37 4.68
N MET A 215 -20.69 -6.57 3.41
CA MET A 215 -22.11 -6.49 3.01
C MET A 215 -22.96 -7.54 3.72
N HIS A 216 -24.16 -7.15 4.04
CA HIS A 216 -25.20 -8.09 4.49
C HIS A 216 -25.74 -8.88 3.31
N THR A 217 -25.97 -10.16 3.47
CA THR A 217 -26.41 -11.08 2.40
C THR A 217 -27.53 -12.02 2.88
N GLY A 218 -28.15 -12.76 1.94
CA GLY A 218 -29.11 -13.82 2.23
C GLY A 218 -30.33 -13.31 3.01
N GLU A 219 -30.70 -14.04 4.04
CA GLU A 219 -31.89 -13.73 4.88
C GLU A 219 -31.82 -12.37 5.61
N ARG A 220 -30.64 -11.77 5.71
CA ARG A 220 -30.51 -10.43 6.30
C ARG A 220 -30.99 -9.32 5.37
N LEU A 221 -31.11 -9.57 4.07
CA LEU A 221 -31.55 -8.56 3.11
C LEU A 221 -33.03 -8.25 3.29
N PRO A 222 -33.42 -6.97 3.31
CA PRO A 222 -34.80 -6.52 3.35
C PRO A 222 -35.43 -6.62 1.95
N VAL A 223 -35.75 -7.81 1.47
CA VAL A 223 -36.24 -8.04 0.10
C VAL A 223 -37.71 -8.39 0.11
N VAL A 224 -38.48 -7.77 -0.79
CA VAL A 224 -39.86 -8.12 -1.08
C VAL A 224 -40.10 -8.20 -2.60
N PRO A 225 -41.01 -9.05 -3.10
CA PRO A 225 -41.38 -9.05 -4.51
C PRO A 225 -42.23 -7.82 -4.90
N THR A 226 -42.25 -7.51 -6.19
CA THR A 226 -43.22 -6.57 -6.77
C THR A 226 -44.67 -6.96 -6.40
N GLY A 227 -45.56 -6.00 -6.26
CA GLY A 227 -46.95 -6.21 -5.88
C GLY A 227 -47.16 -6.38 -4.37
N THR A 228 -46.11 -6.45 -3.56
CA THR A 228 -46.24 -6.54 -2.09
C THR A 228 -46.90 -5.30 -1.53
N PRO A 229 -47.95 -5.44 -0.64
CA PRO A 229 -48.55 -4.29 0.04
C PRO A 229 -47.53 -3.56 0.92
N MET A 230 -47.56 -2.22 0.93
CA MET A 230 -46.64 -1.40 1.73
C MET A 230 -46.65 -1.74 3.23
N GLY A 231 -47.79 -2.16 3.78
CA GLY A 231 -47.86 -2.59 5.19
C GLY A 231 -46.92 -3.77 5.47
N VAL A 232 -46.81 -4.74 4.57
CA VAL A 232 -45.88 -5.89 4.67
C VAL A 232 -44.45 -5.42 4.46
N ALA A 233 -44.22 -4.58 3.49
CA ALA A 233 -42.88 -4.04 3.22
C ALA A 233 -42.33 -3.24 4.42
N LEU A 234 -43.15 -2.46 5.09
CA LEU A 234 -42.81 -1.71 6.32
C LEU A 234 -42.48 -2.63 7.51
N GLN A 235 -43.12 -3.78 7.61
CA GLN A 235 -42.74 -4.79 8.62
C GLN A 235 -41.35 -5.34 8.34
N VAL A 236 -41.09 -5.74 7.10
CA VAL A 236 -39.74 -6.21 6.68
C VAL A 236 -38.67 -5.13 6.91
N GLN A 237 -38.96 -3.88 6.56
CA GLN A 237 -38.07 -2.74 6.79
C GLN A 237 -37.72 -2.57 8.28
N SER A 238 -38.75 -2.65 9.15
CA SER A 238 -38.59 -2.54 10.60
C SER A 238 -37.78 -3.69 11.18
N GLU A 239 -38.06 -4.93 10.77
CA GLU A 239 -37.36 -6.13 11.23
C GLU A 239 -35.89 -6.14 10.85
N LYS A 240 -35.56 -5.73 9.61
CA LYS A 240 -34.18 -5.74 9.10
C LYS A 240 -33.38 -4.51 9.51
N SER A 241 -34.03 -3.41 9.88
CA SER A 241 -33.41 -2.20 10.45
C SER A 241 -32.39 -1.47 9.55
N PHE A 242 -32.53 -1.54 8.22
CA PHE A 242 -31.67 -0.82 7.25
C PHE A 242 -32.30 0.49 6.74
N GLY A 243 -33.51 0.86 7.19
CA GLY A 243 -34.21 2.06 6.72
C GLY A 243 -34.66 1.97 5.25
N CYS A 244 -34.63 0.79 4.66
CA CYS A 244 -35.05 0.56 3.28
C CYS A 244 -35.55 -0.87 3.05
N VAL A 245 -36.27 -1.08 1.93
CA VAL A 245 -36.67 -2.38 1.40
C VAL A 245 -36.31 -2.46 -0.07
N ILE A 246 -35.69 -3.55 -0.47
CA ILE A 246 -35.31 -3.87 -1.86
C ILE A 246 -36.49 -4.55 -2.52
N VAL A 247 -36.95 -4.03 -3.66
CA VAL A 247 -38.05 -4.64 -4.43
C VAL A 247 -37.47 -5.42 -5.60
N VAL A 248 -37.86 -6.68 -5.74
CA VAL A 248 -37.40 -7.55 -6.81
C VAL A 248 -38.56 -8.00 -7.71
N ALA A 249 -38.27 -8.11 -9.00
CA ALA A 249 -39.18 -8.68 -10.00
C ALA A 249 -39.29 -10.22 -9.82
N PRO A 250 -40.29 -10.90 -10.45
CA PRO A 250 -40.46 -12.35 -10.36
C PRO A 250 -39.24 -13.18 -10.83
N ASP A 251 -38.40 -12.62 -11.72
CA ASP A 251 -37.15 -13.24 -12.19
C ASP A 251 -35.96 -12.99 -11.22
N GLY A 252 -36.19 -12.31 -10.10
CA GLY A 252 -35.19 -11.98 -9.08
C GLY A 252 -34.32 -10.77 -9.41
N ARG A 253 -34.61 -10.03 -10.47
CA ARG A 253 -33.91 -8.77 -10.79
C ARG A 253 -34.40 -7.63 -9.90
N LEU A 254 -33.50 -6.69 -9.65
CA LEU A 254 -33.78 -5.47 -8.91
C LEU A 254 -34.81 -4.62 -9.67
N ALA A 255 -35.98 -4.40 -9.07
CA ALA A 255 -37.03 -3.52 -9.61
C ALA A 255 -36.97 -2.11 -9.02
N GLY A 256 -36.68 -2.00 -7.71
CA GLY A 256 -36.63 -0.71 -7.05
C GLY A 256 -36.21 -0.79 -5.58
N ILE A 257 -36.30 0.34 -4.90
CA ILE A 257 -36.06 0.49 -3.46
C ILE A 257 -37.17 1.37 -2.84
N VAL A 258 -37.64 1.00 -1.66
CA VAL A 258 -38.44 1.86 -0.80
C VAL A 258 -37.60 2.27 0.40
N THR A 259 -37.46 3.56 0.63
CA THR A 259 -36.70 4.12 1.77
C THR A 259 -37.65 4.85 2.73
N ASP A 260 -37.17 5.18 3.95
CA ASP A 260 -37.90 6.05 4.88
C ASP A 260 -38.34 7.37 4.25
N GLY A 261 -37.53 7.89 3.32
CA GLY A 261 -37.86 9.09 2.56
C GLY A 261 -39.06 8.91 1.62
N ASP A 262 -39.14 7.73 0.98
CA ASP A 262 -40.26 7.39 0.09
C ASP A 262 -41.56 7.23 0.90
N VAL A 263 -41.48 6.55 2.04
CA VAL A 263 -42.61 6.39 2.97
C VAL A 263 -43.13 7.74 3.41
N ARG A 264 -42.26 8.67 3.84
CA ARG A 264 -42.66 10.00 4.29
C ARG A 264 -43.31 10.85 3.20
N ARG A 265 -42.81 10.73 1.97
CA ARG A 265 -43.35 11.47 0.80
C ARG A 265 -44.71 10.97 0.37
N ASN A 266 -45.03 9.70 0.60
CA ASN A 266 -46.27 9.03 0.20
C ASN A 266 -47.22 8.78 1.37
N LEU A 267 -46.99 9.40 2.53
CA LEU A 267 -47.76 9.17 3.72
C LEU A 267 -49.25 9.55 3.51
N SER A 268 -50.12 8.55 3.59
CA SER A 268 -51.58 8.67 3.44
C SER A 268 -52.27 7.54 4.20
N ALA A 269 -53.56 7.65 4.48
CA ALA A 269 -54.29 6.64 5.25
C ALA A 269 -54.38 5.27 4.52
N ASP A 270 -54.32 5.26 3.21
CA ASP A 270 -54.34 4.09 2.34
C ASP A 270 -52.94 3.50 2.02
N LEU A 271 -51.87 4.18 2.42
CA LEU A 271 -50.48 3.74 2.16
C LEU A 271 -50.24 2.26 2.46
N PRO A 272 -50.70 1.71 3.59
CA PRO A 272 -50.45 0.28 3.91
C PRO A 272 -51.00 -0.71 2.90
N ALA A 273 -52.08 -0.33 2.19
CA ALA A 273 -52.74 -1.18 1.22
C ALA A 273 -52.16 -1.02 -0.22
N ARG A 274 -51.43 0.06 -0.49
CA ARG A 274 -50.83 0.31 -1.80
C ARG A 274 -49.70 -0.68 -2.09
N PRO A 275 -49.54 -1.13 -3.35
CA PRO A 275 -48.38 -1.94 -3.74
C PRO A 275 -47.08 -1.15 -3.68
N VAL A 276 -45.98 -1.81 -3.33
CA VAL A 276 -44.64 -1.19 -3.28
C VAL A 276 -44.24 -0.53 -4.60
N ASP A 277 -44.73 -1.03 -5.72
CA ASP A 277 -44.47 -0.55 -7.09
C ASP A 277 -44.87 0.92 -7.30
N GLU A 278 -45.90 1.36 -6.59
CA GLU A 278 -46.38 2.75 -6.67
C GLU A 278 -45.54 3.74 -5.81
N VAL A 279 -44.76 3.21 -4.87
CA VAL A 279 -44.04 4.01 -3.87
C VAL A 279 -42.54 3.96 -4.07
N MET A 280 -42.04 2.87 -4.63
CA MET A 280 -40.60 2.64 -4.79
C MET A 280 -39.92 3.63 -5.73
N THR A 281 -38.66 3.93 -5.45
CA THR A 281 -37.76 4.55 -6.41
C THR A 281 -37.28 3.48 -7.37
N HIS A 282 -37.61 3.65 -8.67
CA HIS A 282 -37.12 2.77 -9.74
C HIS A 282 -35.64 3.00 -10.03
N SER A 283 -34.93 1.99 -10.51
CA SER A 283 -33.49 2.05 -10.87
C SER A 283 -32.63 2.67 -9.77
N PRO A 284 -32.64 2.10 -8.56
CA PRO A 284 -31.84 2.63 -7.47
C PRO A 284 -30.36 2.54 -7.77
N LEU A 285 -29.55 3.38 -7.10
CA LEU A 285 -28.11 3.31 -7.17
C LEU A 285 -27.64 1.95 -6.64
N THR A 286 -26.82 1.25 -7.43
CA THR A 286 -26.19 -0.02 -7.06
C THR A 286 -24.68 0.08 -7.14
N ILE A 287 -24.00 -0.76 -6.37
CA ILE A 287 -22.53 -0.91 -6.39
C ILE A 287 -22.16 -2.37 -6.63
N ALA A 288 -20.93 -2.59 -7.08
CA ALA A 288 -20.39 -3.94 -7.26
C ALA A 288 -19.80 -4.50 -5.95
N PRO A 289 -19.81 -5.83 -5.73
CA PRO A 289 -19.22 -6.44 -4.53
C PRO A 289 -17.72 -6.22 -4.39
N ASP A 290 -17.01 -6.01 -5.48
CA ASP A 290 -15.57 -5.79 -5.55
C ASP A 290 -15.16 -4.29 -5.45
N MET A 291 -16.12 -3.39 -5.25
CA MET A 291 -15.85 -1.98 -4.97
C MET A 291 -15.14 -1.84 -3.61
N LEU A 292 -14.21 -0.88 -3.51
CA LEU A 292 -13.57 -0.55 -2.23
C LEU A 292 -14.57 0.10 -1.25
N LEU A 293 -14.41 -0.20 0.04
CA LEU A 293 -15.25 0.42 1.07
C LEU A 293 -15.11 1.94 1.11
N ALA A 294 -13.92 2.47 0.83
CA ALA A 294 -13.68 3.91 0.76
C ALA A 294 -14.50 4.56 -0.38
N GLU A 295 -14.57 3.94 -1.55
CA GLU A 295 -15.39 4.40 -2.67
C GLU A 295 -16.89 4.32 -2.36
N ALA A 296 -17.30 3.24 -1.67
CA ALA A 296 -18.69 3.09 -1.23
C ALA A 296 -19.08 4.18 -0.22
N LEU A 297 -18.18 4.56 0.70
CA LEU A 297 -18.41 5.64 1.66
C LEU A 297 -18.52 6.99 0.94
N GLU A 298 -17.63 7.29 0.00
CA GLU A 298 -17.69 8.52 -0.81
C GLU A 298 -19.02 8.62 -1.58
N LEU A 299 -19.52 7.50 -2.14
CA LEU A 299 -20.82 7.45 -2.79
C LEU A 299 -21.97 7.71 -1.82
N ILE A 300 -21.92 7.13 -0.62
CA ILE A 300 -22.92 7.37 0.44
C ILE A 300 -22.98 8.85 0.80
N GLU A 301 -21.81 9.48 1.03
CA GLU A 301 -21.72 10.88 1.41
C GLU A 301 -22.16 11.83 0.28
N SER A 302 -21.61 11.64 -0.92
CA SER A 302 -21.91 12.48 -2.07
C SER A 302 -23.37 12.40 -2.54
N ARG A 303 -23.97 11.20 -2.43
CA ARG A 303 -25.38 10.95 -2.80
C ARG A 303 -26.36 11.06 -1.62
N LYS A 304 -25.86 11.36 -0.41
CA LYS A 304 -26.65 11.47 0.84
C LYS A 304 -27.56 10.26 1.04
N LYS A 305 -26.98 9.06 0.96
CA LYS A 305 -27.68 7.78 1.16
C LYS A 305 -27.32 7.17 2.51
N GLY A 306 -28.24 6.42 3.13
CA GLY A 306 -27.97 5.66 4.35
C GLY A 306 -27.42 4.26 4.05
N ALA A 307 -27.82 3.69 2.90
CA ALA A 307 -27.43 2.35 2.48
C ALA A 307 -27.27 2.30 0.95
N LEU A 308 -26.48 1.34 0.45
CA LEU A 308 -26.30 1.02 -0.95
C LEU A 308 -26.63 -0.43 -1.21
N ILE A 309 -27.36 -0.68 -2.29
CA ILE A 309 -27.64 -2.04 -2.78
C ILE A 309 -26.41 -2.54 -3.53
N VAL A 310 -25.95 -3.72 -3.16
CA VAL A 310 -24.90 -4.44 -3.90
C VAL A 310 -25.58 -5.36 -4.90
N ALA A 311 -25.24 -5.22 -6.18
CA ALA A 311 -25.88 -5.99 -7.25
C ALA A 311 -24.86 -6.60 -8.21
N GLU A 312 -25.16 -7.83 -8.67
CA GLU A 312 -24.45 -8.53 -9.75
C GLU A 312 -25.45 -8.93 -10.85
N ALA A 313 -25.12 -8.65 -12.09
CA ALA A 313 -25.97 -8.94 -13.25
C ALA A 313 -27.44 -8.46 -13.08
N GLY A 314 -27.64 -7.33 -12.39
CA GLY A 314 -28.95 -6.73 -12.12
C GLY A 314 -29.75 -7.43 -11.01
N ARG A 315 -29.15 -8.31 -10.24
CA ARG A 315 -29.75 -8.98 -9.07
C ARG A 315 -29.13 -8.43 -7.79
N PRO A 316 -29.93 -8.11 -6.77
CA PRO A 316 -29.39 -7.70 -5.48
C PRO A 316 -28.75 -8.91 -4.78
N VAL A 317 -27.46 -8.83 -4.49
CA VAL A 317 -26.67 -9.87 -3.81
C VAL A 317 -26.28 -9.45 -2.40
N GLY A 318 -26.37 -8.15 -2.09
CA GLY A 318 -26.00 -7.61 -0.79
C GLY A 318 -26.57 -6.22 -0.53
N LEU A 319 -26.34 -5.73 0.68
CA LEU A 319 -26.62 -4.37 1.13
C LEU A 319 -25.53 -3.92 2.10
N VAL A 320 -25.05 -2.70 1.95
CA VAL A 320 -24.11 -2.05 2.85
C VAL A 320 -24.75 -0.81 3.44
N HIS A 321 -24.72 -0.70 4.77
CA HIS A 321 -25.20 0.48 5.50
C HIS A 321 -24.02 1.37 5.92
N VAL A 322 -24.24 2.68 6.00
CA VAL A 322 -23.18 3.64 6.41
C VAL A 322 -22.54 3.28 7.74
N LEU A 323 -23.30 2.78 8.71
CA LEU A 323 -22.78 2.36 10.01
C LEU A 323 -21.80 1.18 9.92
N ASP A 324 -21.94 0.32 8.91
CA ASP A 324 -21.00 -0.79 8.72
C ASP A 324 -19.65 -0.24 8.27
N LEU A 325 -19.64 0.71 7.34
CA LEU A 325 -18.41 1.37 6.85
C LEU A 325 -17.70 2.14 7.97
N LEU A 326 -18.45 2.84 8.82
CA LEU A 326 -17.88 3.56 9.97
C LEU A 326 -17.27 2.62 11.01
N ARG A 327 -17.90 1.46 11.28
CA ARG A 327 -17.34 0.43 12.19
C ARG A 327 -16.04 -0.17 11.69
N GLU A 328 -15.85 -0.24 10.38
CA GLU A 328 -14.65 -0.74 9.75
C GLU A 328 -13.49 0.27 9.72
N GLY A 329 -13.71 1.48 10.23
CA GLY A 329 -12.67 2.52 10.31
C GLY A 329 -12.27 3.10 8.96
N VAL A 330 -13.20 3.12 7.99
CA VAL A 330 -12.97 3.67 6.64
C VAL A 330 -13.04 5.20 6.65
N ALA A 331 -13.58 5.81 7.70
CA ALA A 331 -13.71 7.27 7.87
C ALA A 331 -12.49 7.88 8.56
#